data_7fcb9f0f697f4c4bbeee1015c7d3e60f
#
_entry.id   7fcb9f0f697f4c4bbeee1015c7d3e60f
#
_cell.length_a   1.000
_cell.length_b   1.000
_cell.length_c   1.000
_cell.angle_alpha   90.00
_cell.angle_beta   90.00
_cell.angle_gamma   90.00
#
_symmetry.space_group_name_H-M   'P 1'
#
loop_
_entity.id
_entity.type
_entity.pdbx_description
1 polymer ?
#
loop_
_entity_poly.entity_id
_entity_poly.type
_entity_poly.pdbx_seq_one_letter_code
_entity_poly.pdbx_strand_id
1 'polypeptide(L)'
;KRLKLEDKLSKFYPQIPNADKITINDLLRHRSGILDYVNADSTVNVMAKVSKKEMIARIAGYPSVFEPNSKAEYSNSNYYLLGCIIEDLTKVSYATNLKNRITNRLKLRDTYMVDKVDRKRNEAYSYLYDGTTWNLFPEWDMSLPFAAGGITSNANDLTAFMRGLFNGKLLKQPSSLDEMTKLNQSYGIGLV
;
A
#
# COMPACT_ATOMS: atom_id res chain seq x y z
N LYS A 1 -10.65 15.92 -11.71
CA LYS A 1 -10.16 14.79 -10.89
C LYS A 1 -9.99 13.57 -11.80
N ARG A 2 -8.84 12.86 -11.68
CA ARG A 2 -8.55 11.69 -12.53
C ARG A 2 -9.10 10.38 -11.95
N LEU A 3 -9.43 10.34 -10.64
CA LEU A 3 -9.92 9.18 -9.89
C LEU A 3 -10.96 9.64 -8.88
N LYS A 4 -12.04 8.85 -8.73
CA LYS A 4 -13.08 9.03 -7.72
C LYS A 4 -13.15 7.80 -6.81
N LEU A 5 -13.69 7.95 -5.61
CA LEU A 5 -13.88 6.84 -4.67
C LEU A 5 -14.87 5.79 -5.23
N GLU A 6 -15.83 6.23 -6.04
CA GLU A 6 -16.87 5.39 -6.65
C GLU A 6 -16.42 4.70 -7.95
N ASP A 7 -15.24 5.07 -8.50
CA ASP A 7 -14.72 4.41 -9.70
C ASP A 7 -14.55 2.91 -9.43
N LYS A 8 -14.97 2.09 -10.39
CA LYS A 8 -14.86 0.62 -10.30
C LYS A 8 -13.46 0.15 -10.61
N LEU A 9 -13.01 -0.91 -9.92
CA LEU A 9 -11.72 -1.55 -10.16
C LEU A 9 -11.62 -2.07 -11.61
N SER A 10 -12.74 -2.53 -12.18
CA SER A 10 -12.82 -3.02 -13.56
C SER A 10 -12.39 -2.00 -14.63
N LYS A 11 -12.40 -0.72 -14.31
CA LYS A 11 -11.87 0.35 -15.18
C LYS A 11 -10.34 0.22 -15.39
N PHE A 12 -9.64 -0.42 -14.48
CA PHE A 12 -8.19 -0.56 -14.47
C PHE A 12 -7.77 -2.03 -14.65
N TYR A 13 -8.37 -2.91 -13.88
CA TYR A 13 -8.00 -4.34 -13.79
C TYR A 13 -9.26 -5.22 -13.86
N PRO A 14 -9.91 -5.34 -15.03
CA PRO A 14 -11.15 -6.12 -15.20
C PRO A 14 -10.97 -7.61 -14.95
N GLN A 15 -9.72 -8.11 -14.97
CA GLN A 15 -9.38 -9.52 -14.71
C GLN A 15 -9.43 -9.91 -13.23
N ILE A 16 -9.51 -8.94 -12.30
CA ILE A 16 -9.62 -9.24 -10.87
C ILE A 16 -11.05 -9.73 -10.56
N PRO A 17 -11.21 -10.80 -9.77
CA PRO A 17 -12.56 -11.28 -9.38
C PRO A 17 -13.41 -10.17 -8.76
N ASN A 18 -14.66 -10.06 -9.18
CA ASN A 18 -15.62 -9.03 -8.75
C ASN A 18 -15.18 -7.56 -9.02
N ALA A 19 -14.25 -7.32 -9.94
CA ALA A 19 -13.74 -5.97 -10.23
C ALA A 19 -14.85 -4.96 -10.62
N ASP A 20 -15.93 -5.43 -11.21
CA ASP A 20 -17.11 -4.64 -11.57
C ASP A 20 -17.97 -4.22 -10.37
N LYS A 21 -17.85 -4.92 -9.24
CA LYS A 21 -18.51 -4.59 -7.97
C LYS A 21 -17.61 -3.74 -7.06
N ILE A 22 -16.30 -4.00 -7.07
CA ILE A 22 -15.31 -3.34 -6.20
C ILE A 22 -15.09 -1.89 -6.62
N THR A 23 -15.17 -0.97 -5.67
CA THR A 23 -14.83 0.44 -5.84
C THR A 23 -13.42 0.77 -5.32
N ILE A 24 -12.88 1.93 -5.69
CA ILE A 24 -11.63 2.46 -5.10
C ILE A 24 -11.79 2.65 -3.59
N ASN A 25 -12.98 3.05 -3.12
CA ASN A 25 -13.28 3.16 -1.70
C ASN A 25 -13.19 1.81 -0.97
N ASP A 26 -13.65 0.72 -1.61
CA ASP A 26 -13.57 -0.63 -1.03
C ASP A 26 -12.12 -1.11 -0.89
N LEU A 27 -11.26 -0.80 -1.87
CA LEU A 27 -9.81 -1.07 -1.75
C LEU A 27 -9.19 -0.30 -0.58
N LEU A 28 -9.46 1.01 -0.48
CA LEU A 28 -8.89 1.88 0.56
C LEU A 28 -9.31 1.48 1.98
N ARG A 29 -10.50 0.89 2.14
CA ARG A 29 -11.09 0.49 3.43
C ARG A 29 -11.04 -1.02 3.68
N HIS A 30 -10.26 -1.76 2.89
CA HIS A 30 -10.14 -3.22 3.00
C HIS A 30 -11.48 -3.99 2.95
N ARG A 31 -12.40 -3.53 2.08
CA ARG A 31 -13.75 -4.09 1.90
C ARG A 31 -13.96 -4.79 0.55
N SER A 32 -12.88 -5.03 -0.18
CA SER A 32 -12.93 -5.55 -1.55
C SER A 32 -13.23 -7.05 -1.65
N GLY A 33 -12.92 -7.84 -0.63
CA GLY A 33 -12.95 -9.31 -0.70
C GLY A 33 -11.80 -9.92 -1.49
N ILE A 34 -10.79 -9.13 -1.89
CA ILE A 34 -9.59 -9.65 -2.57
C ILE A 34 -8.68 -10.31 -1.54
N LEU A 35 -8.29 -11.57 -1.81
CA LEU A 35 -7.39 -12.34 -0.96
C LEU A 35 -6.05 -11.60 -0.77
N ASP A 36 -5.51 -11.62 0.46
CA ASP A 36 -4.19 -11.08 0.74
C ASP A 36 -3.10 -11.97 0.15
N TYR A 37 -2.38 -11.49 -0.86
CA TYR A 37 -1.32 -12.25 -1.54
C TYR A 37 -0.17 -12.65 -0.62
N VAL A 38 0.05 -11.93 0.48
CA VAL A 38 1.14 -12.23 1.44
C VAL A 38 0.87 -13.54 2.18
N ASN A 39 -0.40 -13.82 2.47
CA ASN A 39 -0.83 -15.01 3.21
C ASN A 39 -1.39 -16.12 2.29
N ALA A 40 -1.52 -15.85 0.99
CA ALA A 40 -2.20 -16.75 0.06
C ALA A 40 -1.37 -17.96 -0.36
N ASP A 41 -0.05 -17.82 -0.41
CA ASP A 41 0.83 -18.85 -0.98
C ASP A 41 2.21 -18.79 -0.29
N SER A 42 2.47 -19.77 0.58
CA SER A 42 3.74 -19.91 1.29
C SER A 42 4.92 -20.33 0.38
N THR A 43 4.66 -20.71 -0.88
CA THR A 43 5.69 -21.10 -1.84
C THR A 43 6.30 -19.90 -2.58
N VAL A 44 5.77 -18.70 -2.37
CA VAL A 44 6.28 -17.47 -3.01
C VAL A 44 7.69 -17.18 -2.52
N ASN A 45 8.64 -17.17 -3.46
CA ASN A 45 10.00 -16.71 -3.15
C ASN A 45 9.98 -15.18 -2.92
N VAL A 46 9.93 -14.78 -1.66
CA VAL A 46 9.88 -13.36 -1.26
C VAL A 46 11.16 -12.58 -1.59
N MET A 47 12.26 -13.26 -1.87
CA MET A 47 13.54 -12.65 -2.26
C MET A 47 13.66 -12.47 -3.78
N ALA A 48 12.73 -13.04 -4.56
CA ALA A 48 12.75 -12.91 -6.02
C ALA A 48 12.00 -11.64 -6.46
N LYS A 49 12.59 -10.92 -7.40
CA LYS A 49 11.93 -9.79 -8.05
C LYS A 49 10.69 -10.25 -8.80
N VAL A 50 9.60 -9.54 -8.61
CA VAL A 50 8.33 -9.76 -9.31
C VAL A 50 7.93 -8.51 -10.12
N SER A 51 7.50 -8.70 -11.36
CA SER A 51 7.00 -7.59 -12.16
C SER A 51 5.56 -7.22 -11.74
N LYS A 52 5.18 -5.96 -11.98
CA LYS A 52 3.80 -5.49 -11.79
C LYS A 52 2.78 -6.37 -12.51
N LYS A 53 3.08 -6.80 -13.76
CA LYS A 53 2.21 -7.67 -14.55
C LYS A 53 2.00 -9.03 -13.89
N GLU A 54 3.08 -9.66 -13.44
CA GLU A 54 3.03 -10.94 -12.74
C GLU A 54 2.26 -10.85 -11.42
N MET A 55 2.47 -9.78 -10.67
CA MET A 55 1.77 -9.57 -9.40
C MET A 55 0.27 -9.37 -9.59
N ILE A 56 -0.14 -8.57 -10.60
CA ILE A 56 -1.55 -8.40 -10.96
C ILE A 56 -2.16 -9.73 -11.41
N ALA A 57 -1.44 -10.52 -12.23
CA ALA A 57 -1.89 -11.83 -12.66
C ALA A 57 -2.04 -12.81 -11.48
N ARG A 58 -1.10 -12.78 -10.52
CA ARG A 58 -1.19 -13.57 -9.29
C ARG A 58 -2.42 -13.20 -8.47
N ILE A 59 -2.65 -11.90 -8.20
CA ILE A 59 -3.84 -11.44 -7.47
C ILE A 59 -5.13 -11.82 -8.20
N ALA A 60 -5.14 -11.75 -9.53
CA ALA A 60 -6.30 -12.15 -10.35
C ALA A 60 -6.58 -13.66 -10.30
N GLY A 61 -5.57 -14.47 -10.05
CA GLY A 61 -5.70 -15.94 -9.94
C GLY A 61 -6.28 -16.41 -8.61
N TYR A 62 -6.35 -15.57 -7.59
CA TYR A 62 -6.94 -15.94 -6.31
C TYR A 62 -8.46 -15.80 -6.32
N PRO A 63 -9.18 -16.68 -5.59
CA PRO A 63 -10.63 -16.52 -5.40
C PRO A 63 -10.93 -15.29 -4.53
N SER A 64 -12.13 -14.74 -4.69
CA SER A 64 -12.66 -13.76 -3.73
C SER A 64 -12.98 -14.46 -2.41
N VAL A 65 -12.62 -13.85 -1.26
CA VAL A 65 -12.83 -14.44 0.07
C VAL A 65 -14.15 -14.02 0.71
N PHE A 66 -14.75 -12.95 0.21
CA PHE A 66 -16.13 -12.51 0.57
C PHE A 66 -16.67 -11.55 -0.50
N GLU A 67 -17.98 -11.34 -0.49
CA GLU A 67 -18.64 -10.37 -1.38
C GLU A 67 -18.18 -8.94 -1.07
N PRO A 68 -17.82 -8.16 -2.09
CA PRO A 68 -17.38 -6.77 -1.91
C PRO A 68 -18.36 -5.98 -1.05
N ASN A 69 -17.81 -5.18 -0.14
CA ASN A 69 -18.54 -4.33 0.81
C ASN A 69 -19.36 -5.06 1.90
N SER A 70 -19.34 -6.40 1.99
CA SER A 70 -20.07 -7.14 3.03
C SER A 70 -19.39 -7.08 4.41
N LYS A 71 -18.06 -7.08 4.45
CA LYS A 71 -17.24 -6.92 5.67
C LYS A 71 -15.93 -6.20 5.35
N ALA A 72 -15.14 -5.91 6.38
CA ALA A 72 -13.75 -5.42 6.23
C ALA A 72 -12.77 -6.51 6.68
N GLU A 73 -11.73 -6.75 5.86
CA GLU A 73 -10.65 -7.68 6.15
C GLU A 73 -9.37 -7.20 5.47
N TYR A 74 -8.31 -7.02 6.25
CA TYR A 74 -7.04 -6.49 5.74
C TYR A 74 -6.50 -7.32 4.57
N SER A 75 -6.05 -6.64 3.52
CA SER A 75 -5.41 -7.26 2.38
C SER A 75 -4.38 -6.32 1.75
N ASN A 76 -3.13 -6.77 1.69
CA ASN A 76 -2.05 -6.06 0.99
C ASN A 76 -2.34 -5.92 -0.52
N SER A 77 -3.09 -6.86 -1.11
CA SER A 77 -3.49 -6.81 -2.51
C SER A 77 -4.22 -5.51 -2.86
N ASN A 78 -5.03 -4.97 -1.94
CA ASN A 78 -5.74 -3.71 -2.15
C ASN A 78 -4.77 -2.56 -2.39
N TYR A 79 -3.78 -2.40 -1.53
CA TYR A 79 -2.83 -1.28 -1.60
C TYR A 79 -1.79 -1.48 -2.71
N TYR A 80 -1.44 -2.73 -3.03
CA TYR A 80 -0.65 -3.02 -4.22
C TYR A 80 -1.35 -2.51 -5.49
N LEU A 81 -2.63 -2.87 -5.68
CA LEU A 81 -3.43 -2.43 -6.83
C LEU A 81 -3.63 -0.90 -6.86
N LEU A 82 -3.84 -0.26 -5.70
CA LEU A 82 -3.92 1.20 -5.61
C LEU A 82 -2.62 1.87 -6.06
N GLY A 83 -1.46 1.34 -5.66
CA GLY A 83 -0.16 1.81 -6.14
C GLY A 83 -0.02 1.69 -7.66
N CYS A 84 -0.44 0.56 -8.22
CA CYS A 84 -0.46 0.34 -9.67
C CYS A 84 -1.37 1.35 -10.38
N ILE A 85 -2.57 1.61 -9.85
CA ILE A 85 -3.52 2.60 -10.40
C ILE A 85 -2.90 4.00 -10.38
N ILE A 86 -2.19 4.37 -9.30
CA ILE A 86 -1.49 5.67 -9.22
C ILE A 86 -0.48 5.80 -10.35
N GLU A 87 0.35 4.79 -10.60
CA GLU A 87 1.32 4.81 -11.70
C GLU A 87 0.65 4.88 -13.06
N ASP A 88 -0.41 4.10 -13.28
CA ASP A 88 -1.15 4.08 -14.54
C ASP A 88 -1.78 5.44 -14.87
N LEU A 89 -2.28 6.15 -13.85
CA LEU A 89 -2.88 7.46 -14.02
C LEU A 89 -1.87 8.60 -14.15
N THR A 90 -0.74 8.49 -13.45
CA THR A 90 0.26 9.58 -13.39
C THR A 90 1.37 9.42 -14.41
N LYS A 91 1.59 8.21 -14.92
CA LYS A 91 2.66 7.83 -15.85
C LYS A 91 4.07 8.03 -15.27
N VAL A 92 4.18 8.08 -13.94
CA VAL A 92 5.45 8.11 -13.22
C VAL A 92 5.43 7.11 -12.07
N SER A 93 6.61 6.66 -11.61
CA SER A 93 6.72 5.65 -10.56
C SER A 93 6.03 6.06 -9.26
N TYR A 94 5.64 5.06 -8.46
CA TYR A 94 5.10 5.29 -7.12
C TYR A 94 6.08 6.06 -6.24
N ALA A 95 7.38 5.73 -6.31
CA ALA A 95 8.43 6.47 -5.61
C ALA A 95 8.46 7.96 -6.01
N THR A 96 8.32 8.27 -7.30
CA THR A 96 8.25 9.66 -7.78
C THR A 96 6.98 10.36 -7.29
N ASN A 97 5.84 9.65 -7.26
CA ASN A 97 4.59 10.18 -6.70
C ASN A 97 4.74 10.48 -5.19
N LEU A 98 5.29 9.54 -4.41
CA LEU A 98 5.59 9.72 -2.98
C LEU A 98 6.45 10.96 -2.76
N LYS A 99 7.57 11.07 -3.50
CA LYS A 99 8.50 12.19 -3.43
C LYS A 99 7.80 13.53 -3.70
N ASN A 100 7.11 13.64 -4.82
CA ASN A 100 6.56 14.92 -5.28
C ASN A 100 5.31 15.36 -4.50
N ARG A 101 4.52 14.41 -4.03
CA ARG A 101 3.24 14.71 -3.38
C ARG A 101 3.32 14.79 -1.86
N ILE A 102 4.29 14.12 -1.25
CA ILE A 102 4.40 13.98 0.21
C ILE A 102 5.75 14.46 0.70
N THR A 103 6.85 13.73 0.39
CA THR A 103 8.11 13.94 1.10
C THR A 103 8.72 15.30 0.80
N ASN A 104 8.71 15.78 -0.43
CA ASN A 104 9.16 17.15 -0.76
C ASN A 104 8.30 18.22 -0.10
N ARG A 105 6.97 18.02 -0.04
CA ARG A 105 6.06 19.02 0.52
C ARG A 105 6.23 19.19 2.03
N LEU A 106 6.51 18.09 2.73
CA LEU A 106 6.71 18.08 4.18
C LEU A 106 8.18 18.11 4.59
N LYS A 107 9.10 18.12 3.60
CA LYS A 107 10.57 18.10 3.80
C LYS A 107 11.03 16.85 4.58
N LEU A 108 10.41 15.71 4.32
CA LEU A 108 10.80 14.42 4.89
C LEU A 108 12.06 13.93 4.17
N ARG A 109 13.16 13.76 4.89
CA ARG A 109 14.47 13.44 4.30
C ARG A 109 14.79 11.96 4.28
N ASP A 110 14.18 11.23 5.21
CA ASP A 110 14.43 9.81 5.47
C ASP A 110 13.20 8.93 5.14
N THR A 111 12.26 9.48 4.34
CA THR A 111 11.07 8.76 3.87
C THR A 111 11.12 8.57 2.36
N TYR A 112 11.23 7.32 1.91
CA TYR A 112 11.33 6.96 0.49
C TYR A 112 10.96 5.49 0.27
N MET A 113 10.80 5.10 -1.00
CA MET A 113 10.72 3.69 -1.38
C MET A 113 12.11 3.08 -1.32
N VAL A 114 12.28 2.04 -0.50
CA VAL A 114 13.54 1.31 -0.38
C VAL A 114 13.63 0.23 -1.46
N ASP A 115 14.85 -0.08 -1.88
CA ASP A 115 15.17 -1.26 -2.70
C ASP A 115 15.83 -2.34 -1.83
N LYS A 116 16.91 -1.98 -1.15
CA LYS A 116 17.62 -2.81 -0.16
C LYS A 116 18.09 -1.94 1.00
N VAL A 117 18.26 -2.54 2.18
CA VAL A 117 18.77 -1.85 3.36
C VAL A 117 20.17 -1.30 3.09
N ASP A 118 20.34 0.00 3.26
CA ASP A 118 21.63 0.71 3.16
C ASP A 118 22.13 1.16 4.54
N ARG A 119 23.06 0.40 5.11
CA ARG A 119 23.68 0.71 6.41
C ARG A 119 24.40 2.06 6.43
N LYS A 120 24.86 2.55 5.30
CA LYS A 120 25.51 3.89 5.21
C LYS A 120 24.49 5.01 5.44
N ARG A 121 23.21 4.72 5.29
CA ARG A 121 22.09 5.62 5.58
C ARG A 121 21.49 5.43 6.97
N ASN A 122 22.14 4.66 7.85
CA ASN A 122 21.64 4.26 9.17
C ASN A 122 20.32 3.47 9.13
N GLU A 123 20.06 2.76 8.03
CA GLU A 123 18.91 1.88 7.95
C GLU A 123 19.14 0.61 8.78
N ALA A 124 18.10 0.12 9.44
CA ALA A 124 18.15 -1.06 10.29
C ALA A 124 17.81 -2.33 9.49
N TYR A 125 18.56 -3.40 9.71
CA TYR A 125 18.13 -4.73 9.30
C TYR A 125 16.99 -5.24 10.17
N SER A 126 16.18 -6.15 9.61
CA SER A 126 15.17 -6.90 10.36
C SER A 126 15.79 -8.14 11.01
N TYR A 127 15.34 -8.46 12.22
CA TYR A 127 15.78 -9.65 12.95
C TYR A 127 14.57 -10.38 13.52
N LEU A 128 14.64 -11.70 13.56
CA LEU A 128 13.70 -12.56 14.27
C LEU A 128 14.38 -13.15 15.49
N TYR A 129 13.66 -13.12 16.61
CA TYR A 129 14.08 -13.78 17.84
C TYR A 129 13.50 -15.19 17.88
N ASP A 130 14.36 -16.21 17.99
CA ASP A 130 13.95 -17.63 17.99
C ASP A 130 13.71 -18.19 19.42
N GLY A 131 13.75 -17.33 20.42
CA GLY A 131 13.66 -17.71 21.83
C GLY A 131 15.02 -17.72 22.56
N THR A 132 16.12 -17.72 21.81
CA THR A 132 17.50 -17.73 22.33
C THR A 132 18.38 -16.65 21.72
N THR A 133 18.30 -16.47 20.41
CA THR A 133 19.15 -15.54 19.64
C THR A 133 18.36 -14.71 18.65
N TRP A 134 18.91 -13.55 18.29
CA TRP A 134 18.41 -12.70 17.23
C TRP A 134 19.06 -13.11 15.89
N ASN A 135 18.26 -13.66 15.00
CA ASN A 135 18.70 -14.08 13.68
C ASN A 135 18.33 -13.02 12.65
N LEU A 136 19.27 -12.70 11.75
CA LEU A 136 19.02 -11.79 10.66
C LEU A 136 17.88 -12.33 9.78
N PHE A 137 16.83 -11.53 9.60
CA PHE A 137 15.73 -11.89 8.71
C PHE A 137 16.12 -11.56 7.27
N PRO A 138 15.93 -12.48 6.31
CA PRO A 138 16.23 -12.23 4.92
C PRO A 138 15.45 -11.03 4.36
N GLU A 139 16.11 -10.17 3.61
CA GLU A 139 15.45 -9.04 2.97
C GLU A 139 14.54 -9.52 1.84
N TRP A 140 13.31 -9.05 1.86
CA TRP A 140 12.40 -9.24 0.74
C TRP A 140 12.80 -8.36 -0.45
N ASP A 141 12.55 -8.84 -1.67
CA ASP A 141 12.58 -7.93 -2.82
C ASP A 141 11.41 -6.95 -2.73
N MET A 142 11.71 -5.66 -2.73
CA MET A 142 10.71 -4.60 -2.49
C MET A 142 9.70 -4.44 -3.62
N SER A 143 9.86 -5.14 -4.75
CA SER A 143 8.81 -5.25 -5.77
C SER A 143 7.59 -6.02 -5.26
N LEU A 144 7.77 -6.90 -4.26
CA LEU A 144 6.69 -7.69 -3.69
C LEU A 144 5.78 -6.83 -2.77
N PRO A 145 6.27 -6.16 -1.70
CA PRO A 145 5.42 -5.27 -0.90
C PRO A 145 5.03 -4.00 -1.64
N PHE A 146 5.89 -3.45 -2.49
CA PHE A 146 5.64 -2.27 -3.31
C PHE A 146 4.86 -1.18 -2.54
N ALA A 147 3.70 -0.73 -3.05
CA ALA A 147 2.86 0.30 -2.42
C ALA A 147 2.11 -0.18 -1.17
N ALA A 148 2.09 -1.49 -0.89
CA ALA A 148 1.48 -2.05 0.31
C ALA A 148 2.41 -2.01 1.54
N GLY A 149 3.76 -1.90 1.34
CA GLY A 149 4.68 -1.93 2.47
C GLY A 149 6.13 -1.54 2.18
N GLY A 150 6.44 -1.00 0.98
CA GLY A 150 7.82 -0.72 0.56
C GLY A 150 8.39 0.64 0.99
N ILE A 151 7.75 1.38 1.90
CA ILE A 151 8.23 2.69 2.36
C ILE A 151 9.14 2.51 3.58
N THR A 152 10.34 3.08 3.51
CA THR A 152 11.24 3.28 4.65
C THR A 152 11.05 4.68 5.22
N SER A 153 11.09 4.81 6.55
CA SER A 153 10.98 6.09 7.25
C SER A 153 11.64 6.01 8.63
N ASN A 154 11.66 7.13 9.34
CA ASN A 154 12.05 7.22 10.75
C ASN A 154 10.96 7.91 11.59
N ALA A 155 11.10 7.87 12.92
CA ALA A 155 10.11 8.44 13.85
C ALA A 155 9.89 9.96 13.66
N ASN A 156 10.94 10.70 13.33
CA ASN A 156 10.84 12.15 13.10
C ASN A 156 10.03 12.47 11.86
N ASP A 157 10.31 11.79 10.74
CA ASP A 157 9.58 11.96 9.50
C ASP A 157 8.12 11.50 9.62
N LEU A 158 7.87 10.37 10.31
CA LEU A 158 6.50 9.90 10.60
C LEU A 158 5.72 10.92 11.43
N THR A 159 6.34 11.50 12.45
CA THR A 159 5.72 12.57 13.26
C THR A 159 5.43 13.81 12.41
N ALA A 160 6.37 14.21 11.55
CA ALA A 160 6.19 15.33 10.64
C ALA A 160 5.10 15.06 9.59
N PHE A 161 5.01 13.82 9.08
CA PHE A 161 3.94 13.37 8.19
C PHE A 161 2.57 13.49 8.87
N MET A 162 2.40 12.93 10.07
CA MET A 162 1.13 12.99 10.81
C MET A 162 0.71 14.43 11.08
N ARG A 163 1.63 15.27 11.59
CA ARG A 163 1.37 16.70 11.78
C ARG A 163 0.99 17.41 10.47
N GLY A 164 1.68 17.09 9.37
CA GLY A 164 1.40 17.67 8.05
C GLY A 164 0.04 17.26 7.51
N LEU A 165 -0.35 16.00 7.70
CA LEU A 165 -1.65 15.47 7.29
C LEU A 165 -2.79 16.15 8.06
N PHE A 166 -2.75 16.10 9.40
CA PHE A 166 -3.82 16.64 10.25
C PHE A 166 -3.89 18.18 10.25
N ASN A 167 -2.80 18.89 9.94
CA ASN A 167 -2.79 20.33 9.74
C ASN A 167 -3.14 20.76 8.29
N GLY A 168 -3.68 19.86 7.47
CA GLY A 168 -4.19 20.17 6.13
C GLY A 168 -3.11 20.48 5.09
N LYS A 169 -1.81 20.20 5.35
CA LYS A 169 -0.72 20.51 4.41
C LYS A 169 -0.69 19.59 3.18
N LEU A 170 -1.30 18.41 3.24
CA LEU A 170 -1.28 17.42 2.17
C LEU A 170 -2.56 17.41 1.35
N LEU A 171 -3.70 17.56 1.99
CA LEU A 171 -5.00 17.46 1.35
C LEU A 171 -5.46 18.84 0.86
N LYS A 172 -6.08 18.89 -0.33
CA LYS A 172 -6.56 20.15 -0.91
C LYS A 172 -7.87 20.65 -0.28
N GLN A 173 -8.65 19.73 0.26
CA GLN A 173 -9.97 20.04 0.85
C GLN A 173 -10.00 19.47 2.27
N PRO A 174 -10.40 20.27 3.28
CA PRO A 174 -10.54 19.80 4.66
C PRO A 174 -11.45 18.58 4.79
N SER A 175 -12.58 18.55 4.07
CA SER A 175 -13.51 17.42 4.02
C SER A 175 -12.87 16.08 3.58
N SER A 176 -11.70 16.12 2.92
CA SER A 176 -10.97 14.89 2.58
C SER A 176 -10.32 14.25 3.81
N LEU A 177 -9.90 15.02 4.80
CA LEU A 177 -9.41 14.51 6.08
C LEU A 177 -10.56 13.87 6.88
N ASP A 178 -11.70 14.55 6.94
CA ASP A 178 -12.90 14.04 7.62
C ASP A 178 -13.31 12.69 7.03
N GLU A 179 -13.29 12.55 5.69
CA GLU A 179 -13.59 11.30 5.02
C GLU A 179 -12.53 10.22 5.29
N MET A 180 -11.23 10.59 5.36
CA MET A 180 -10.15 9.63 5.68
C MET A 180 -10.29 9.08 7.10
N THR A 181 -10.65 9.92 8.06
CA THR A 181 -10.74 9.55 9.49
C THR A 181 -12.05 8.88 9.86
N LYS A 182 -13.08 8.98 9.00
CA LYS A 182 -14.37 8.33 9.22
C LYS A 182 -14.22 6.82 9.11
N LEU A 183 -14.32 6.13 10.25
CA LEU A 183 -14.22 4.68 10.29
C LEU A 183 -15.50 4.02 9.70
N ASN A 184 -15.27 2.96 8.93
CA ASN A 184 -16.30 2.03 8.51
C ASN A 184 -15.85 0.63 8.95
N GLN A 185 -16.50 0.10 9.99
CA GLN A 185 -15.94 -0.97 10.81
C GLN A 185 -14.57 -0.52 11.38
N SER A 186 -13.51 -1.26 11.29
CA SER A 186 -12.21 -0.87 11.88
C SER A 186 -11.33 0.01 10.97
N TYR A 187 -11.79 0.36 9.75
CA TYR A 187 -10.92 1.02 8.76
C TYR A 187 -11.46 2.38 8.30
N GLY A 188 -10.59 3.39 8.36
CA GLY A 188 -10.70 4.63 7.61
C GLY A 188 -10.09 4.49 6.20
N ILE A 189 -9.76 5.60 5.56
CA ILE A 189 -9.05 5.60 4.28
C ILE A 189 -7.54 5.66 4.58
N GLY A 190 -6.87 4.51 4.57
CA GLY A 190 -5.45 4.38 4.93
C GLY A 190 -5.15 4.61 6.42
N LEU A 191 -6.15 4.49 7.27
CA LEU A 191 -6.07 4.63 8.74
C LEU A 191 -6.82 3.46 9.40
N VAL A 192 -6.37 3.07 10.58
CA VAL A 192 -6.96 2.03 11.44
C VAL A 192 -7.29 2.63 12.78
#